data_7ea7830f8ca176dd481c5a3c32666506
#
_entry.id   7ea7830f8ca176dd481c5a3c32666506
#
_cell.length_a   1.000
_cell.length_b   1.000
_cell.length_c   1.000
_cell.angle_alpha   90.00
_cell.angle_beta   90.00
_cell.angle_gamma   90.00
#
_symmetry.space_group_name_H-M   'P 1'
#
loop_
_entity.id
_entity.type
_entity.pdbx_description
1 polymer ?
#
loop_
_entity_poly.entity_id
_entity_poly.type
_entity_poly.pdbx_seq_one_letter_code
_entity_poly.pdbx_strand_id
1 'polypeptide(L)'
;MSPTLFLTLASTVVSTKMNLDAANAAKAQGRLQARQFDQQGKNIKFTALQNHNQRMRNLSIFQNTNESILGTTGRDYDRSYSKIIDKAKKDALTDVSRMGVDTAMKLGQTSLQKSLTLLQAQNRANAYRYQALSNIMSTAIKAQPMLPNSPTNALNTSSPTGGIPDYRYVGLD
;
A
#
# COMPACT_ATOMS: atom_id res chain seq x y z
N MET A 1 10.96 30.00 -41.40
CA MET A 1 10.82 28.76 -40.60
C MET A 1 10.16 27.72 -41.49
N SER A 2 10.77 26.52 -41.60
CA SER A 2 10.17 25.45 -42.41
C SER A 2 8.92 24.87 -41.74
N PRO A 3 7.85 24.58 -42.47
CA PRO A 3 6.60 24.05 -41.90
C PRO A 3 6.82 22.71 -41.14
N THR A 4 7.85 21.95 -41.51
CA THR A 4 8.23 20.72 -40.84
C THR A 4 8.72 20.94 -39.42
N LEU A 5 9.44 22.04 -39.11
CA LEU A 5 9.96 22.38 -37.83
C LEU A 5 8.82 22.77 -36.85
N PHE A 6 7.81 23.45 -37.34
CA PHE A 6 6.63 23.81 -36.58
C PHE A 6 5.79 22.57 -36.22
N LEU A 7 5.65 21.63 -37.16
CA LEU A 7 4.89 20.40 -36.93
C LEU A 7 5.57 19.47 -35.89
N THR A 8 6.89 19.36 -35.92
CA THR A 8 7.67 18.56 -34.94
C THR A 8 7.62 19.15 -33.54
N LEU A 9 7.71 20.48 -33.41
CA LEU A 9 7.58 21.15 -32.12
C LEU A 9 6.17 20.99 -31.55
N ALA A 10 5.13 21.16 -32.37
CA ALA A 10 3.74 21.01 -31.93
C ALA A 10 3.46 19.57 -31.46
N SER A 11 3.90 18.55 -32.18
CA SER A 11 3.72 17.14 -31.79
C SER A 11 4.45 16.79 -30.50
N THR A 12 5.63 17.37 -30.24
CA THR A 12 6.40 17.13 -29.02
C THR A 12 5.71 17.75 -27.80
N VAL A 13 5.18 18.98 -27.95
CA VAL A 13 4.45 19.62 -26.85
C VAL A 13 3.21 18.82 -26.47
N VAL A 14 2.46 18.31 -27.44
CA VAL A 14 1.27 17.48 -27.21
C VAL A 14 1.67 16.17 -26.51
N SER A 15 2.67 15.44 -27.02
CA SER A 15 3.11 14.17 -26.42
C SER A 15 3.68 14.36 -25.00
N THR A 16 4.40 15.44 -24.74
CA THR A 16 4.91 15.78 -23.40
C THR A 16 3.76 16.05 -22.44
N LYS A 17 2.75 16.82 -22.86
CA LYS A 17 1.57 17.10 -22.02
C LYS A 17 0.82 15.80 -21.72
N MET A 18 0.58 14.95 -22.71
CA MET A 18 -0.08 13.65 -22.50
C MET A 18 0.67 12.77 -21.49
N ASN A 19 2.00 12.72 -21.55
CA ASN A 19 2.80 11.95 -20.60
C ASN A 19 2.75 12.55 -19.17
N LEU A 20 2.72 13.87 -19.03
CA LEU A 20 2.57 14.52 -17.73
C LEU A 20 1.16 14.28 -17.15
N ASP A 21 0.13 14.35 -17.97
CA ASP A 21 -1.24 14.04 -17.56
C ASP A 21 -1.38 12.56 -17.16
N ALA A 22 -0.77 11.65 -17.91
CA ALA A 22 -0.69 10.22 -17.55
C ALA A 22 0.06 9.99 -16.23
N ALA A 23 1.13 10.73 -15.96
CA ALA A 23 1.85 10.66 -14.69
C ALA A 23 0.98 11.12 -13.51
N ASN A 24 0.22 12.20 -13.68
CA ASN A 24 -0.70 12.70 -12.67
C ASN A 24 -1.88 11.73 -12.45
N ALA A 25 -2.43 11.17 -13.52
CA ALA A 25 -3.48 10.16 -13.47
C ALA A 25 -3.01 8.89 -12.73
N ALA A 26 -1.80 8.40 -12.99
CA ALA A 26 -1.21 7.26 -12.30
C ALA A 26 -1.09 7.50 -10.78
N LYS A 27 -0.66 8.69 -10.37
CA LYS A 27 -0.60 9.07 -8.94
C LYS A 27 -1.99 9.17 -8.32
N ALA A 28 -2.96 9.76 -9.02
CA ALA A 28 -4.34 9.87 -8.54
C ALA A 28 -4.96 8.49 -8.34
N GLN A 29 -4.79 7.59 -9.30
CA GLN A 29 -5.25 6.21 -9.22
C GLN A 29 -4.62 5.46 -8.04
N GLY A 30 -3.30 5.59 -7.83
CA GLY A 30 -2.62 4.99 -6.68
C GLY A 30 -3.16 5.51 -5.34
N ARG A 31 -3.46 6.81 -5.24
CA ARG A 31 -4.06 7.41 -4.05
C ARG A 31 -5.49 6.90 -3.79
N LEU A 32 -6.29 6.71 -4.84
CA LEU A 32 -7.63 6.14 -4.71
C LEU A 32 -7.58 4.70 -4.21
N GLN A 33 -6.70 3.88 -4.76
CA GLN A 33 -6.49 2.50 -4.29
C GLN A 33 -5.96 2.48 -2.85
N ALA A 34 -5.04 3.38 -2.48
CA ALA A 34 -4.56 3.50 -1.11
C ALA A 34 -5.69 3.83 -0.12
N ARG A 35 -6.66 4.69 -0.49
CA ARG A 35 -7.85 4.99 0.32
C ARG A 35 -8.75 3.77 0.49
N GLN A 36 -8.86 2.90 -0.52
CA GLN A 36 -9.62 1.65 -0.40
C GLN A 36 -8.98 0.73 0.66
N PHE A 37 -7.65 0.63 0.70
CA PHE A 37 -6.95 -0.12 1.76
C PHE A 37 -7.15 0.50 3.14
N ASP A 38 -7.21 1.83 3.26
CA ASP A 38 -7.53 2.49 4.53
C ASP A 38 -8.95 2.15 5.00
N GLN A 39 -9.92 2.10 4.08
CA GLN A 39 -11.29 1.67 4.39
C GLN A 39 -11.35 0.20 4.81
N GLN A 40 -10.63 -0.68 4.09
CA GLN A 40 -10.50 -2.09 4.47
C GLN A 40 -9.89 -2.25 5.87
N GLY A 41 -8.84 -1.50 6.19
CA GLY A 41 -8.23 -1.49 7.52
C GLY A 41 -9.22 -1.05 8.62
N LYS A 42 -10.06 -0.04 8.35
CA LYS A 42 -11.12 0.38 9.27
C LYS A 42 -12.17 -0.71 9.47
N ASN A 43 -12.59 -1.37 8.39
CA ASN A 43 -13.57 -2.47 8.45
C ASN A 43 -13.01 -3.67 9.22
N ILE A 44 -11.74 -4.03 9.04
CA ILE A 44 -11.05 -5.08 9.81
C ILE A 44 -11.10 -4.75 11.31
N LYS A 45 -10.75 -3.52 11.69
CA LYS A 45 -10.80 -3.06 13.09
C LYS A 45 -12.22 -3.11 13.65
N PHE A 46 -13.21 -2.64 12.90
CA PHE A 46 -14.59 -2.63 13.32
C PHE A 46 -15.12 -4.05 13.54
N THR A 47 -14.89 -4.95 12.59
CA THR A 47 -15.29 -6.35 12.71
C THR A 47 -14.60 -7.04 13.89
N ALA A 48 -13.31 -6.75 14.11
CA ALA A 48 -12.59 -7.28 15.27
C ALA A 48 -13.20 -6.81 16.60
N LEU A 49 -13.57 -5.53 16.71
CA LEU A 49 -14.23 -4.98 17.89
C LEU A 49 -15.61 -5.60 18.12
N GLN A 50 -16.39 -5.79 17.05
CA GLN A 50 -17.70 -6.46 17.14
C GLN A 50 -17.55 -7.89 17.66
N ASN A 51 -16.62 -8.66 17.07
CA ASN A 51 -16.38 -10.05 17.48
C ASN A 51 -15.88 -10.12 18.94
N HIS A 52 -14.98 -9.22 19.33
CA HIS A 52 -14.52 -9.10 20.71
C HIS A 52 -15.69 -8.84 21.66
N ASN A 53 -16.50 -7.83 21.38
CA ASN A 53 -17.65 -7.47 22.22
C ASN A 53 -18.67 -8.61 22.31
N GLN A 54 -18.93 -9.29 21.18
CA GLN A 54 -19.83 -10.45 21.18
C GLN A 54 -19.27 -11.59 22.02
N ARG A 55 -17.97 -11.87 21.94
CA ARG A 55 -17.34 -12.91 22.76
C ARG A 55 -17.41 -12.59 24.26
N MET A 56 -17.17 -11.33 24.63
CA MET A 56 -17.27 -10.87 26.02
C MET A 56 -18.71 -10.90 26.54
N ARG A 57 -19.69 -10.54 25.70
CA ARG A 57 -21.13 -10.68 26.05
C ARG A 57 -21.50 -12.14 26.28
N ASN A 58 -21.09 -13.04 25.39
CA ASN A 58 -21.37 -14.46 25.54
C ASN A 58 -20.74 -15.02 26.82
N LEU A 59 -19.53 -14.60 27.16
CA LEU A 59 -18.90 -14.97 28.44
C LEU A 59 -19.70 -14.45 29.63
N SER A 60 -20.14 -13.18 29.61
CA SER A 60 -20.95 -12.58 30.67
C SER A 60 -22.29 -13.31 30.83
N ILE A 61 -23.00 -13.61 29.74
CA ILE A 61 -24.25 -14.39 29.76
C ILE A 61 -23.99 -15.77 30.36
N PHE A 62 -22.92 -16.45 29.93
CA PHE A 62 -22.56 -17.76 30.48
C PHE A 62 -22.30 -17.70 31.99
N GLN A 63 -21.59 -16.70 32.47
CA GLN A 63 -21.34 -16.50 33.89
C GLN A 63 -22.61 -16.24 34.67
N ASN A 64 -23.43 -15.28 34.23
CA ASN A 64 -24.69 -14.92 34.92
C ASN A 64 -25.65 -16.09 34.95
N THR A 65 -25.74 -16.87 33.86
CA THR A 65 -26.61 -18.06 33.83
C THR A 65 -26.14 -19.11 34.82
N ASN A 66 -24.82 -19.35 34.90
CA ASN A 66 -24.27 -20.32 35.84
C ASN A 66 -24.38 -19.87 37.30
N GLU A 67 -24.18 -18.59 37.60
CA GLU A 67 -24.40 -18.02 38.93
C GLU A 67 -25.88 -18.13 39.36
N SER A 68 -26.81 -17.88 38.43
CA SER A 68 -28.25 -18.05 38.68
C SER A 68 -28.62 -19.51 39.00
N ILE A 69 -28.06 -20.47 38.27
CA ILE A 69 -28.29 -21.91 38.50
C ILE A 69 -27.71 -22.33 39.87
N LEU A 70 -26.53 -21.83 40.22
CA LEU A 70 -25.90 -22.10 41.55
C LEU A 70 -26.76 -21.57 42.69
N GLY A 71 -27.25 -20.32 42.58
CA GLY A 71 -28.13 -19.71 43.56
C GLY A 71 -29.45 -20.43 43.75
N THR A 72 -30.03 -20.96 42.67
CA THR A 72 -31.31 -21.70 42.76
C THR A 72 -31.16 -23.13 43.24
N THR A 73 -30.00 -23.77 43.03
CA THR A 73 -29.79 -25.18 43.42
C THR A 73 -29.15 -25.33 44.80
N GLY A 74 -28.79 -24.22 45.49
CA GLY A 74 -28.16 -24.26 46.80
C GLY A 74 -26.75 -24.89 46.83
N ARG A 75 -26.13 -25.07 45.63
CA ARG A 75 -24.80 -25.67 45.45
C ARG A 75 -23.71 -24.60 45.33
N ASP A 76 -23.70 -23.62 46.20
CA ASP A 76 -22.82 -22.44 46.11
C ASP A 76 -21.31 -22.75 46.11
N TYR A 77 -20.89 -24.00 46.39
CA TYR A 77 -19.51 -24.41 46.48
C TYR A 77 -19.16 -25.72 45.75
N ASP A 78 -19.80 -26.00 44.61
CA ASP A 78 -19.35 -27.16 43.82
C ASP A 78 -18.04 -26.80 43.09
N ARG A 79 -16.93 -27.38 43.55
CA ARG A 79 -15.58 -27.21 43.00
C ARG A 79 -15.51 -27.55 41.49
N SER A 80 -16.42 -28.33 40.96
CA SER A 80 -16.53 -28.68 39.57
C SER A 80 -17.04 -27.49 38.73
N TYR A 81 -17.98 -26.73 39.28
CA TYR A 81 -18.57 -25.58 38.63
C TYR A 81 -17.58 -24.40 38.52
N SER A 82 -16.81 -24.13 39.58
CA SER A 82 -15.79 -23.09 39.51
C SER A 82 -14.74 -23.38 38.42
N LYS A 83 -14.35 -24.65 38.25
CA LYS A 83 -13.44 -25.08 37.19
C LYS A 83 -14.02 -24.89 35.79
N ILE A 84 -15.32 -25.09 35.60
CA ILE A 84 -16.01 -24.86 34.32
C ILE A 84 -16.00 -23.38 33.98
N ILE A 85 -16.32 -22.49 34.94
CA ILE A 85 -16.29 -21.05 34.76
C ILE A 85 -14.86 -20.55 34.47
N ASP A 86 -13.86 -21.03 35.21
CA ASP A 86 -12.46 -20.66 35.00
C ASP A 86 -11.96 -21.13 33.64
N LYS A 87 -12.34 -22.32 33.20
CA LYS A 87 -12.03 -22.81 31.87
C LYS A 87 -12.67 -21.94 30.78
N ALA A 88 -13.95 -21.60 30.93
CA ALA A 88 -14.65 -20.75 29.97
C ALA A 88 -14.02 -19.34 29.89
N LYS A 89 -13.60 -18.75 31.01
CA LYS A 89 -12.84 -17.49 31.05
C LYS A 89 -11.51 -17.61 30.30
N LYS A 90 -10.74 -18.66 30.60
CA LYS A 90 -9.45 -18.92 29.96
C LYS A 90 -9.59 -19.10 28.46
N ASP A 91 -10.58 -19.87 28.02
CA ASP A 91 -10.86 -20.13 26.60
C ASP A 91 -11.27 -18.82 25.90
N ALA A 92 -12.16 -18.02 26.51
CA ALA A 92 -12.56 -16.72 25.96
C ALA A 92 -11.40 -15.74 25.84
N LEU A 93 -10.52 -15.65 26.85
CA LEU A 93 -9.33 -14.80 26.80
C LEU A 93 -8.33 -15.28 25.74
N THR A 94 -8.16 -16.58 25.59
CA THR A 94 -7.31 -17.17 24.55
C THR A 94 -7.85 -16.83 23.16
N ASP A 95 -9.17 -16.96 22.95
CA ASP A 95 -9.81 -16.61 21.67
C ASP A 95 -9.66 -15.12 21.35
N VAL A 96 -9.85 -14.24 22.35
CA VAL A 96 -9.66 -12.80 22.18
C VAL A 96 -8.21 -12.47 21.81
N SER A 97 -7.24 -13.13 22.46
CA SER A 97 -5.82 -12.95 22.11
C SER A 97 -5.53 -13.39 20.68
N ARG A 98 -6.04 -14.55 20.23
CA ARG A 98 -5.90 -15.04 18.85
C ARG A 98 -6.55 -14.09 17.85
N MET A 99 -7.74 -13.58 18.14
CA MET A 99 -8.39 -12.56 17.30
C MET A 99 -7.56 -11.28 17.20
N GLY A 100 -6.91 -10.87 18.30
CA GLY A 100 -5.98 -9.73 18.30
C GLY A 100 -4.81 -9.93 17.35
N VAL A 101 -4.15 -11.08 17.42
CA VAL A 101 -3.03 -11.44 16.54
C VAL A 101 -3.48 -11.52 15.07
N ASP A 102 -4.60 -12.20 14.78
CA ASP A 102 -5.16 -12.30 13.41
C ASP A 102 -5.50 -10.91 12.83
N THR A 103 -6.09 -10.05 13.66
CA THR A 103 -6.38 -8.67 13.29
C THR A 103 -5.11 -7.89 12.97
N ALA A 104 -4.07 -8.01 13.80
CA ALA A 104 -2.79 -7.34 13.59
C ALA A 104 -2.12 -7.81 12.28
N MET A 105 -2.14 -9.10 12.00
CA MET A 105 -1.62 -9.64 10.74
C MET A 105 -2.38 -9.11 9.52
N LYS A 106 -3.72 -9.11 9.54
CA LYS A 106 -4.55 -8.57 8.45
C LYS A 106 -4.30 -7.09 8.22
N LEU A 107 -4.16 -6.30 9.29
CA LEU A 107 -3.82 -4.88 9.21
C LEU A 107 -2.41 -4.67 8.65
N GLY A 108 -1.45 -5.48 9.06
CA GLY A 108 -0.10 -5.47 8.52
C GLY A 108 -0.08 -5.74 7.01
N GLN A 109 -0.77 -6.79 6.55
CA GLN A 109 -0.91 -7.10 5.13
C GLN A 109 -1.56 -5.95 4.34
N THR A 110 -2.65 -5.39 4.86
CA THR A 110 -3.34 -4.26 4.22
C THR A 110 -2.42 -3.03 4.12
N SER A 111 -1.63 -2.75 5.15
CA SER A 111 -0.64 -1.67 5.17
C SER A 111 0.48 -1.89 4.14
N LEU A 112 0.99 -3.11 4.02
CA LEU A 112 1.99 -3.47 3.01
C LEU A 112 1.43 -3.31 1.59
N GLN A 113 0.22 -3.80 1.33
CA GLN A 113 -0.45 -3.64 0.03
C GLN A 113 -0.65 -2.18 -0.33
N LYS A 114 -1.05 -1.34 0.63
CA LYS A 114 -1.14 0.11 0.45
C LYS A 114 0.20 0.72 0.05
N SER A 115 1.27 0.39 0.77
CA SER A 115 2.62 0.91 0.50
C SER A 115 3.11 0.50 -0.88
N LEU A 116 2.94 -0.77 -1.26
CA LEU A 116 3.31 -1.28 -2.58
C LEU A 116 2.53 -0.60 -3.70
N THR A 117 1.24 -0.38 -3.51
CA THR A 117 0.38 0.32 -4.49
C THR A 117 0.83 1.76 -4.70
N LEU A 118 1.16 2.49 -3.64
CA LEU A 118 1.68 3.85 -3.73
C LEU A 118 3.05 3.89 -4.43
N LEU A 119 3.93 2.96 -4.10
CA LEU A 119 5.24 2.83 -4.74
C LEU A 119 5.12 2.54 -6.24
N GLN A 120 4.25 1.59 -6.61
CA GLN A 120 3.98 1.27 -8.02
C GLN A 120 3.41 2.48 -8.79
N ALA A 121 2.47 3.20 -8.18
CA ALA A 121 1.90 4.40 -8.77
C ALA A 121 2.96 5.50 -8.96
N GLN A 122 3.87 5.65 -8.01
CA GLN A 122 4.99 6.58 -8.12
C GLN A 122 5.99 6.18 -9.20
N ASN A 123 6.33 4.90 -9.27
CA ASN A 123 7.25 4.39 -10.30
C ASN A 123 6.65 4.56 -11.70
N ARG A 124 5.35 4.27 -11.89
CA ARG A 124 4.65 4.54 -13.16
C ARG A 124 4.66 6.03 -13.51
N ALA A 125 4.37 6.89 -12.54
CA ALA A 125 4.39 8.33 -12.77
C ALA A 125 5.79 8.84 -13.13
N ASN A 126 6.83 8.31 -12.51
CA ASN A 126 8.21 8.64 -12.84
C ASN A 126 8.57 8.15 -14.26
N ALA A 127 8.16 6.94 -14.65
CA ALA A 127 8.38 6.42 -16.00
C ALA A 127 7.77 7.35 -17.06
N TYR A 128 6.53 7.81 -16.88
CA TYR A 128 5.92 8.80 -17.78
C TYR A 128 6.67 10.13 -17.83
N ARG A 129 7.18 10.59 -16.70
CA ARG A 129 8.00 11.82 -16.64
C ARG A 129 9.32 11.67 -17.38
N TYR A 130 10.01 10.53 -17.21
CA TYR A 130 11.22 10.24 -17.97
C TYR A 130 10.96 10.17 -19.46
N GLN A 131 9.84 9.57 -19.87
CA GLN A 131 9.42 9.53 -21.26
C GLN A 131 9.13 10.93 -21.81
N ALA A 132 8.49 11.81 -21.03
CA ALA A 132 8.27 13.19 -21.39
C ALA A 132 9.60 13.95 -21.60
N LEU A 133 10.56 13.78 -20.69
CA LEU A 133 11.90 14.39 -20.79
C LEU A 133 12.66 13.86 -22.02
N SER A 134 12.64 12.55 -22.26
CA SER A 134 13.28 11.93 -23.42
C SER A 134 12.72 12.48 -24.74
N ASN A 135 11.41 12.70 -24.82
CA ASN A 135 10.76 13.29 -25.99
C ASN A 135 11.25 14.73 -26.24
N ILE A 136 11.39 15.52 -25.17
CA ILE A 136 11.92 16.90 -25.27
C ILE A 136 13.38 16.88 -25.76
N MET A 137 14.22 16.06 -25.14
CA MET A 137 15.65 15.97 -25.51
C MET A 137 15.85 15.49 -26.95
N SER A 138 15.11 14.46 -27.38
CA SER A 138 15.19 13.94 -28.75
C SER A 138 14.76 14.99 -29.80
N THR A 139 13.78 15.82 -29.46
CA THR A 139 13.34 16.90 -30.34
C THR A 139 14.35 18.04 -30.38
N ALA A 140 14.96 18.40 -29.23
CA ALA A 140 16.00 19.42 -29.18
C ALA A 140 17.22 19.02 -30.03
N ILE A 141 17.65 17.76 -29.95
CA ILE A 141 18.76 17.22 -30.76
C ILE A 141 18.40 17.25 -32.27
N LYS A 142 17.19 16.90 -32.65
CA LYS A 142 16.74 16.94 -34.05
C LYS A 142 16.59 18.36 -34.59
N ALA A 143 16.26 19.34 -33.74
CA ALA A 143 16.12 20.74 -34.12
C ALA A 143 17.47 21.47 -34.23
N GLN A 144 18.51 21.01 -33.56
CA GLN A 144 19.83 21.64 -33.54
C GLN A 144 20.47 21.86 -34.92
N PRO A 145 20.46 20.89 -35.85
CA PRO A 145 21.04 21.12 -37.21
C PRO A 145 20.19 22.02 -38.09
N MET A 146 18.97 22.37 -37.67
CA MET A 146 18.06 23.22 -38.48
C MET A 146 18.13 24.72 -38.06
N LEU A 147 18.89 25.04 -37.03
CA LEU A 147 19.10 26.43 -36.60
C LEU A 147 20.28 27.01 -37.40
N PRO A 148 20.08 28.11 -38.19
CA PRO A 148 21.18 28.78 -38.87
C PRO A 148 22.13 29.36 -37.79
N ASN A 149 23.40 29.01 -37.88
CA ASN A 149 24.50 29.47 -37.01
C ASN A 149 24.57 28.83 -35.58
N SER A 150 24.23 27.57 -35.43
CA SER A 150 24.66 26.85 -34.22
C SER A 150 26.15 26.47 -34.35
N PRO A 151 27.06 26.94 -33.45
CA PRO A 151 28.41 26.42 -33.44
C PRO A 151 28.36 24.92 -33.15
N THR A 152 28.94 24.12 -34.05
CA THR A 152 29.08 22.66 -33.88
C THR A 152 30.07 22.40 -32.76
N ASN A 153 29.64 22.57 -31.52
CA ASN A 153 30.30 21.96 -30.36
C ASN A 153 29.90 20.49 -30.35
N ALA A 154 30.78 19.65 -30.89
CA ALA A 154 30.73 18.21 -30.72
C ALA A 154 30.73 17.89 -29.21
N LEU A 155 29.57 17.81 -28.64
CA LEU A 155 29.36 17.12 -27.34
C LEU A 155 29.66 15.64 -27.60
N ASN A 156 30.88 15.27 -27.30
CA ASN A 156 31.34 13.90 -27.26
C ASN A 156 30.49 13.17 -26.20
N THR A 157 29.36 12.58 -26.64
CA THR A 157 28.52 11.74 -25.77
C THR A 157 29.27 10.43 -25.56
N SER A 158 30.26 10.45 -24.65
CA SER A 158 30.69 9.23 -23.98
C SER A 158 29.47 8.71 -23.20
N SER A 159 28.88 7.64 -23.70
CA SER A 159 27.86 6.90 -23.00
C SER A 159 28.36 6.57 -21.59
N PRO A 160 27.66 6.96 -20.53
CA PRO A 160 27.98 6.43 -19.22
C PRO A 160 27.60 4.95 -19.24
N THR A 161 28.60 4.08 -19.39
CA THR A 161 28.51 2.67 -19.03
C THR A 161 28.23 2.65 -17.54
N GLY A 162 26.95 2.72 -17.17
CA GLY A 162 26.48 2.55 -15.80
C GLY A 162 26.77 1.12 -15.38
N GLY A 163 27.91 0.93 -14.70
CA GLY A 163 28.19 -0.30 -14.00
C GLY A 163 27.07 -0.59 -13.00
N ILE A 164 26.44 -1.73 -13.17
CA ILE A 164 25.48 -2.28 -12.22
C ILE A 164 26.26 -2.46 -10.91
N PRO A 165 25.84 -1.87 -9.79
CA PRO A 165 26.50 -2.13 -8.51
C PRO A 165 26.27 -3.60 -8.15
N ASP A 166 27.39 -4.32 -8.03
CA ASP A 166 27.44 -5.71 -7.59
C ASP A 166 27.08 -5.76 -6.09
N TYR A 167 25.82 -6.04 -5.78
CA TYR A 167 25.38 -6.29 -4.41
C TYR A 167 25.87 -7.67 -3.97
N ARG A 168 27.10 -7.74 -3.45
CA ARG A 168 27.54 -8.91 -2.69
C ARG A 168 26.68 -9.03 -1.44
N TYR A 169 25.92 -10.11 -1.39
CA TYR A 169 25.29 -10.59 -0.18
C TYR A 169 26.36 -10.82 0.89
N VAL A 170 26.36 -9.96 1.91
CA VAL A 170 27.09 -10.23 3.15
C VAL A 170 26.25 -11.23 3.92
N GLY A 171 26.68 -12.49 3.95
CA GLY A 171 26.11 -13.53 4.79
C GLY A 171 26.25 -13.14 6.26
N LEU A 172 25.15 -13.23 6.96
CA LEU A 172 25.12 -13.23 8.43
C LEU A 172 25.31 -14.67 8.88
N ASP A 173 26.48 -14.96 9.45
CA ASP A 173 26.71 -16.12 10.31
C ASP A 173 26.14 -15.86 11.72
#